data_298e9cf201a9b544fb90b2c2a503b11b
#
_entry.id   298e9cf201a9b544fb90b2c2a503b11b
#
_cell.length_a   1.000
_cell.length_b   1.000
_cell.length_c   1.000
_cell.angle_alpha   90.00
_cell.angle_beta   90.00
_cell.angle_gamma   90.00
#
_symmetry.space_group_name_H-M   'P 1'
#
loop_
_entity.id
_entity.type
_entity.pdbx_description
1 polymer ?
#
loop_
_entity_poly.entity_id
_entity_poly.type
_entity_poly.pdbx_seq_one_letter_code
_entity_poly.pdbx_strand_id
1 'polypeptide(L)'
;MDDYETSVVSEALRKCAFREGEYIIRQGEVGDVFYIIEEGEAMAFGSKDHGKAAIPEMNYTKGNYFGELSLLRAQPRAANVKAKTDVKLLALDRNSFKRVLDL
;
A
#
# COMPACT_ATOMS: atom_id res chain seq x y z
N MET A 1 -20.62 -2.01 -6.57
CA MET A 1 -20.29 -3.40 -6.20
C MET A 1 -21.46 -3.99 -5.44
N ASP A 2 -21.90 -5.19 -5.77
CA ASP A 2 -23.00 -5.83 -5.03
C ASP A 2 -22.49 -6.46 -3.72
N ASP A 3 -23.42 -6.98 -2.90
CA ASP A 3 -23.06 -7.53 -1.59
C ASP A 3 -22.12 -8.72 -1.69
N TYR A 4 -22.27 -9.54 -2.72
CA TYR A 4 -21.41 -10.69 -2.93
C TYR A 4 -19.97 -10.25 -3.24
N GLU A 5 -19.81 -9.31 -4.16
CA GLU A 5 -18.50 -8.79 -4.53
C GLU A 5 -17.80 -8.12 -3.35
N THR A 6 -18.56 -7.36 -2.55
CA THR A 6 -18.03 -6.72 -1.35
C THR A 6 -17.53 -7.75 -0.34
N SER A 7 -18.28 -8.84 -0.15
CA SER A 7 -17.87 -9.91 0.75
C SER A 7 -16.58 -10.59 0.27
N VAL A 8 -16.47 -10.88 -1.02
CA VAL A 8 -15.28 -11.52 -1.57
C VAL A 8 -14.04 -10.64 -1.40
N VAL A 9 -14.16 -9.34 -1.68
CA VAL A 9 -13.06 -8.38 -1.49
C VAL A 9 -12.67 -8.31 0.00
N SER A 10 -13.66 -8.24 0.89
CA SER A 10 -13.40 -8.17 2.32
C SER A 10 -12.66 -9.42 2.83
N GLU A 11 -12.99 -10.59 2.32
CA GLU A 11 -12.30 -11.82 2.69
C GLU A 11 -10.86 -11.86 2.19
N ALA A 12 -10.57 -11.20 1.06
CA ALA A 12 -9.23 -11.12 0.50
C ALA A 12 -8.33 -10.12 1.24
N LEU A 13 -8.91 -9.17 1.95
CA LEU A 13 -8.16 -8.16 2.69
C LEU A 13 -7.63 -8.73 4.00
N ARG A 14 -6.37 -8.42 4.31
CA ARG A 14 -5.73 -8.87 5.55
C ARG A 14 -5.40 -7.66 6.41
N LYS A 15 -5.63 -7.76 7.70
CA LYS A 15 -5.25 -6.72 8.65
C LYS A 15 -3.78 -6.86 8.99
N CYS A 16 -3.07 -5.74 9.00
CA CYS A 16 -1.69 -5.68 9.46
C CYS A 16 -1.47 -4.36 10.19
N ALA A 17 -0.40 -4.32 10.98
CA ALA A 17 -0.07 -3.16 11.78
C ALA A 17 1.43 -2.89 11.71
N PHE A 18 1.76 -1.60 11.75
CA PHE A 18 3.15 -1.15 11.82
C PHE A 18 3.25 -0.12 12.94
N ARG A 19 4.40 -0.09 13.59
CA ARG A 19 4.67 0.88 14.65
C ARG A 19 5.26 2.15 14.05
N GLU A 20 5.11 3.25 14.75
CA GLU A 20 5.74 4.51 14.38
C GLU A 20 7.21 4.29 14.02
N GLY A 21 7.61 4.82 12.88
CA GLY A 21 8.97 4.71 12.38
C GLY A 21 9.29 3.50 11.52
N GLU A 22 8.40 2.50 11.47
CA GLU A 22 8.64 1.34 10.64
C GLU A 22 8.32 1.62 9.16
N TYR A 23 9.11 1.02 8.28
CA TYR A 23 8.86 1.10 6.84
C TYR A 23 7.79 0.08 6.45
N ILE A 24 6.78 0.57 5.75
CA ILE A 24 5.72 -0.28 5.18
C ILE A 24 6.15 -0.74 3.79
N ILE A 25 6.73 0.19 3.01
CA ILE A 25 7.22 -0.03 1.66
C ILE A 25 8.59 0.63 1.55
N ARG A 26 9.54 -0.04 0.88
CA ARG A 26 10.86 0.51 0.58
C ARG A 26 11.01 0.76 -0.91
N GLN A 27 11.47 1.96 -1.25
CA GLN A 27 11.72 2.34 -2.64
C GLN A 27 12.68 1.35 -3.30
N GLY A 28 12.36 0.96 -4.53
CA GLY A 28 13.20 0.07 -5.33
C GLY A 28 12.90 -1.42 -5.13
N GLU A 29 12.24 -1.81 -4.05
CA GLU A 29 11.84 -3.20 -3.86
C GLU A 29 10.65 -3.52 -4.74
N VAL A 30 10.63 -4.72 -5.31
CA VAL A 30 9.48 -5.19 -6.07
C VAL A 30 8.41 -5.65 -5.08
N GLY A 31 7.22 -5.04 -5.18
CA GLY A 31 6.11 -5.35 -4.29
C GLY A 31 4.94 -5.93 -5.04
N ASP A 32 4.08 -6.62 -4.29
CA ASP A 32 2.85 -7.22 -4.82
C ASP A 32 1.64 -6.92 -3.93
N VAL A 33 1.78 -5.97 -3.01
CA VAL A 33 0.73 -5.67 -2.01
C VAL A 33 0.29 -4.22 -2.10
N PHE A 34 -1.01 -4.05 -2.04
CA PHE A 34 -1.71 -2.76 -1.97
C PHE A 34 -2.20 -2.57 -0.54
N TYR A 35 -2.11 -1.35 -0.04
CA TYR A 35 -2.49 -1.04 1.34
C TYR A 35 -3.52 0.08 1.42
N ILE A 36 -4.47 -0.07 2.35
CA ILE A 36 -5.45 0.96 2.71
C ILE A 36 -5.24 1.28 4.18
N ILE A 37 -5.19 2.57 4.53
CA ILE A 37 -5.03 2.98 5.92
C ILE A 37 -6.38 2.91 6.65
N GLU A 38 -6.42 2.11 7.69
CA GLU A 38 -7.58 1.94 8.57
C GLU A 38 -7.50 2.90 9.76
N GLU A 39 -6.31 3.04 10.34
CA GLU A 39 -6.03 3.97 11.44
C GLU A 39 -4.60 4.46 11.36
N GLY A 40 -4.36 5.69 11.80
CA GLY A 40 -3.03 6.28 11.89
C GLY A 40 -2.63 7.03 10.64
N GLU A 41 -1.34 7.37 10.57
CA GLU A 41 -0.79 8.15 9.48
C GLU A 41 0.51 7.53 8.96
N ALA A 42 0.70 7.61 7.66
CA ALA A 42 1.92 7.19 7.00
C ALA A 42 2.41 8.29 6.06
N MET A 43 3.68 8.25 5.71
CA MET A 43 4.28 9.26 4.85
C MET A 43 5.07 8.59 3.74
N ALA A 44 4.79 9.00 2.50
CA ALA A 44 5.57 8.61 1.34
C ALA A 44 6.70 9.63 1.13
N PHE A 45 7.86 9.13 0.80
CA PHE A 45 9.01 9.96 0.47
C PHE A 45 9.98 9.16 -0.39
N GLY A 46 10.88 9.85 -1.07
CA GLY A 46 11.85 9.18 -1.90
C GLY A 46 13.12 9.95 -2.02
N SER A 47 14.19 9.25 -2.33
CA SER A 47 15.48 9.87 -2.61
C SER A 47 15.57 10.26 -4.08
N LYS A 48 16.48 11.19 -4.37
CA LYS A 48 16.84 11.51 -5.74
C LYS A 48 17.44 10.28 -6.41
N ASP A 49 17.06 10.09 -7.65
CA ASP A 49 17.66 9.04 -8.46
C ASP A 49 18.43 9.73 -9.60
N HIS A 50 19.73 9.49 -9.66
CA HIS A 50 20.62 10.03 -10.71
C HIS A 50 20.47 11.53 -10.96
N GLY A 51 20.42 12.33 -9.90
CA GLY A 51 20.34 13.77 -10.00
C GLY A 51 18.94 14.35 -10.24
N LYS A 52 17.92 13.51 -10.32
CA LYS A 52 16.54 13.99 -10.43
C LYS A 52 16.08 14.60 -9.10
N ALA A 53 15.04 15.42 -9.18
CA ALA A 53 14.47 16.02 -7.97
C ALA A 53 13.98 14.95 -7.02
N ALA A 54 14.10 15.23 -5.72
CA ALA A 54 13.56 14.35 -4.70
C ALA A 54 12.05 14.19 -4.88
N ILE A 55 11.53 13.00 -4.55
CA ILE A 55 10.09 12.75 -4.56
C ILE A 55 9.46 13.57 -3.43
N PRO A 56 8.45 14.41 -3.73
CA PRO A 56 7.80 15.20 -2.69
C PRO A 56 7.18 14.30 -1.62
N GLU A 57 7.27 14.73 -0.37
CA GLU A 57 6.63 14.03 0.73
C GLU A 57 5.12 14.10 0.58
N MET A 58 4.45 12.97 0.83
CA MET A 58 2.99 12.89 0.77
C MET A 58 2.48 12.17 2.01
N ASN A 59 1.53 12.79 2.71
CA ASN A 59 0.94 12.19 3.90
C ASN A 59 -0.32 11.40 3.54
N TYR A 60 -0.43 10.21 4.13
CA TYR A 60 -1.60 9.35 3.99
C TYR A 60 -2.27 9.19 5.35
N THR A 61 -3.59 9.31 5.36
CA THR A 61 -4.41 9.19 6.56
C THR A 61 -5.51 8.17 6.33
N LYS A 62 -6.37 7.98 7.32
CA LYS A 62 -7.49 7.02 7.25
C LYS A 62 -8.28 7.17 5.94
N GLY A 63 -8.49 6.07 5.26
CA GLY A 63 -9.19 6.01 3.99
C GLY A 63 -8.30 6.17 2.76
N ASN A 64 -7.08 6.66 2.93
CA ASN A 64 -6.13 6.75 1.83
C ASN A 64 -5.53 5.37 1.55
N TYR A 65 -5.00 5.21 0.34
CA TYR A 65 -4.38 3.95 -0.08
C TYR A 65 -3.10 4.23 -0.86
N PHE A 66 -2.26 3.23 -0.95
CA PHE A 66 -1.01 3.31 -1.71
C PHE A 66 -0.58 1.91 -2.17
N GLY A 67 0.28 1.89 -3.20
CA GLY A 67 0.80 0.64 -3.75
C GLY A 67 -0.11 -0.04 -4.75
N GLU A 68 -1.11 0.65 -5.28
CA GLU A 68 -2.12 0.09 -6.18
C GLU A 68 -1.56 -0.47 -7.48
N LEU A 69 -0.45 0.07 -7.96
CA LEU A 69 0.17 -0.44 -9.20
C LEU A 69 0.70 -1.85 -9.03
N SER A 70 0.99 -2.26 -7.81
CA SER A 70 1.45 -3.63 -7.52
C SER A 70 0.37 -4.68 -7.77
N LEU A 71 -0.90 -4.27 -7.81
CA LEU A 71 -2.00 -5.18 -8.12
C LEU A 71 -2.05 -5.52 -9.60
N LEU A 72 -1.51 -4.66 -10.44
CA LEU A 72 -1.55 -4.84 -11.89
C LEU A 72 -0.32 -5.59 -12.39
N ARG A 73 0.84 -5.29 -11.85
CA ARG A 73 2.09 -5.91 -12.29
C ARG A 73 3.19 -5.74 -11.25
N ALA A 74 4.16 -6.64 -11.29
CA ALA A 74 5.36 -6.51 -10.48
C ALA A 74 6.21 -5.38 -11.02
N GLN A 75 6.55 -4.43 -10.18
CA GLN A 75 7.44 -3.32 -10.52
C GLN A 75 8.10 -2.78 -9.25
N PRO A 76 9.27 -2.15 -9.39
CA PRO A 76 9.90 -1.53 -8.22
C PRO A 76 9.03 -0.44 -7.63
N ARG A 77 9.00 -0.35 -6.31
CA ARG A 77 8.27 0.70 -5.60
C ARG A 77 8.87 2.06 -5.94
N ALA A 78 8.01 3.01 -6.29
CA ALA A 78 8.44 4.35 -6.69
C ALA A 78 8.91 5.20 -5.52
N ALA A 79 8.50 4.87 -4.30
CA ALA A 79 8.81 5.64 -3.10
C ALA A 79 8.85 4.74 -1.87
N ASN A 80 9.43 5.26 -0.79
CA ASN A 80 9.30 4.66 0.53
C ASN A 80 7.97 5.10 1.14
N VAL A 81 7.35 4.24 1.94
CA VAL A 81 6.23 4.63 2.80
C VAL A 81 6.55 4.17 4.21
N LYS A 82 6.54 5.10 5.14
CA LYS A 82 6.92 4.88 6.53
C LYS A 82 5.76 5.24 7.44
N ALA A 83 5.56 4.46 8.49
CA ALA A 83 4.56 4.77 9.49
C ALA A 83 4.97 6.02 10.25
N LYS A 84 4.17 7.07 10.17
CA LYS A 84 4.41 8.34 10.89
C LYS A 84 3.93 8.23 12.33
N THR A 85 2.89 7.46 12.55
CA THR A 85 2.38 7.05 13.85
C THR A 85 2.22 5.54 13.81
N ASP A 86 1.77 4.93 14.90
CA ASP A 86 1.32 3.55 14.81
C ASP A 86 0.16 3.50 13.81
N VAL A 87 0.18 2.54 12.90
CA VAL A 87 -0.83 2.44 11.84
C VAL A 87 -1.43 1.05 11.79
N LYS A 88 -2.71 1.01 11.43
CA LYS A 88 -3.41 -0.22 11.09
C LYS A 88 -3.80 -0.14 9.63
N LEU A 89 -3.48 -1.19 8.89
CA LEU A 89 -3.66 -1.25 7.45
C LEU A 89 -4.49 -2.46 7.07
N LEU A 90 -5.16 -2.34 5.94
CA LEU A 90 -5.71 -3.47 5.21
C LEU A 90 -4.81 -3.71 4.01
N ALA A 91 -4.41 -4.95 3.82
CA ALA A 91 -3.49 -5.35 2.75
C ALA A 91 -4.18 -6.29 1.77
N LEU A 92 -3.93 -6.07 0.48
CA LEU A 92 -4.44 -6.93 -0.59
C LEU A 92 -3.27 -7.26 -1.52
N ASP A 93 -2.95 -8.55 -1.65
CA ASP A 93 -1.88 -8.97 -2.56
C ASP A 93 -2.41 -9.18 -3.98
N ARG A 94 -1.49 -9.24 -4.96
CA ARG A 94 -1.84 -9.38 -6.37
C ARG A 94 -2.57 -10.68 -6.66
N ASN A 95 -2.16 -11.77 -6.05
CA ASN A 95 -2.80 -13.06 -6.30
C ASN A 95 -4.24 -13.09 -5.80
N SER A 96 -4.48 -12.54 -4.61
CA SER A 96 -5.83 -12.43 -4.06
C SER A 96 -6.69 -11.49 -4.90
N PHE A 97 -6.11 -10.38 -5.39
CA PHE A 97 -6.80 -9.45 -6.27
C PHE A 97 -7.23 -10.12 -7.57
N LYS A 98 -6.33 -10.89 -8.19
CA LYS A 98 -6.64 -11.62 -9.42
C LYS A 98 -7.75 -12.65 -9.21
N ARG A 99 -7.74 -13.34 -8.08
CA ARG A 99 -8.82 -14.29 -7.75
C ARG A 99 -10.18 -13.61 -7.64
N VAL A 100 -10.21 -12.43 -7.06
CA VAL A 100 -11.45 -11.65 -6.96
C VAL A 100 -11.95 -11.26 -8.35
N LEU A 101 -11.05 -10.86 -9.25
CA LEU A 101 -11.42 -10.49 -10.61
C LEU A 101 -11.88 -11.66 -11.47
N ASP A 102 -11.43 -12.85 -11.17
CA ASP A 102 -11.74 -14.06 -11.95
C ASP A 102 -13.08 -14.70 -11.56
N LEU A 103 -13.80 -14.10 -10.65
CA LEU A 103 -15.11 -14.61 -10.21
C LEU A 103 -16.28 -14.30 -11.17
#